data_23ef48f7df333590dcb0d3b45e117b5e
#
_entry.id   23ef48f7df333590dcb0d3b45e117b5e
#
_cell.length_a   1.000
_cell.length_b   1.000
_cell.length_c   1.000
_cell.angle_alpha   90.00
_cell.angle_beta   90.00
_cell.angle_gamma   90.00
#
_symmetry.space_group_name_H-M   'P 1'
#
loop_
_entity.id
_entity.type
_entity.pdbx_description
1 polymer ?
#
loop_
_entity_poly.entity_id
_entity_poly.type
_entity_poly.pdbx_seq_one_letter_code
_entity_poly.pdbx_strand_id
1 'polypeptide(L)'
;MKHLLVIRLSALGDVAILVPVLRAAAAANPDVQFTVAAPPLLEPLFEAMPNVAFLGVKKKQSAVAIYRQLKSVGADAIADLHQINRVGRALALLRLDALLHLHPLKVRRIHKGRLSRWLMLRHWRTTPRRPQWQRYADVFRKLGILNTTPIPTPERRTPNTDLPIGIAPFAQHEGKIWPWENTAKLALMLAESGRQVLLFGSKEEAQQLESLAAQHKNIVSLAGRHTFREELDIIRSLSVMVSMDSANMHFASVLGTPVISIWGATHPDFGFYGYGQDRANALCADLKCQPCSAFGQKRCRYGDYRCLRAITPQQVVEKLLRP
;
A
#
# COMPACT_ATOMS: atom_id res chain seq x y z
N MET A 1 -26.31 -12.70 -4.98
CA MET A 1 -25.31 -12.50 -3.91
C MET A 1 -25.69 -11.24 -3.17
N LYS A 2 -25.98 -11.36 -1.88
CA LYS A 2 -26.38 -10.22 -1.02
C LYS A 2 -25.22 -9.71 -0.17
N HIS A 3 -24.27 -10.58 0.19
CA HIS A 3 -23.15 -10.25 1.07
C HIS A 3 -21.84 -10.83 0.56
N LEU A 4 -20.82 -9.97 0.34
CA LEU A 4 -19.46 -10.35 -0.08
C LEU A 4 -18.45 -10.06 1.02
N LEU A 5 -17.73 -11.09 1.48
CA LEU A 5 -16.60 -10.96 2.38
C LEU A 5 -15.29 -10.83 1.58
N VAL A 6 -14.54 -9.76 1.85
CA VAL A 6 -13.25 -9.46 1.20
C VAL A 6 -12.12 -9.62 2.21
N ILE A 7 -11.13 -10.45 1.95
CA ILE A 7 -10.08 -10.78 2.92
C ILE A 7 -8.70 -10.30 2.44
N ARG A 8 -8.10 -9.35 3.20
CA ARG A 8 -6.71 -8.92 3.01
C ARG A 8 -6.05 -8.53 4.34
N LEU A 9 -5.34 -9.46 4.99
CA LEU A 9 -4.82 -9.31 6.35
C LEU A 9 -3.39 -8.74 6.45
N SER A 10 -2.70 -8.50 5.35
CA SER A 10 -1.36 -7.86 5.22
C SER A 10 -0.96 -7.70 3.75
N ALA A 11 0.04 -6.91 3.35
CA ALA A 11 0.66 -5.85 4.15
C ALA A 11 -0.24 -4.60 4.15
N LEU A 12 0.10 -3.57 4.96
CA LEU A 12 -0.73 -2.35 5.06
C LEU A 12 -0.96 -1.68 3.70
N GLY A 13 0.11 -1.52 2.91
CA GLY A 13 0.01 -0.97 1.56
C GLY A 13 -0.84 -1.80 0.60
N ASP A 14 -0.79 -3.14 0.70
CA ASP A 14 -1.66 -4.01 -0.11
C ASP A 14 -3.15 -3.85 0.25
N VAL A 15 -3.46 -3.55 1.52
CA VAL A 15 -4.84 -3.25 1.95
C VAL A 15 -5.25 -1.89 1.40
N ALA A 16 -4.37 -0.88 1.43
CA ALA A 16 -4.65 0.43 0.82
C ALA A 16 -4.96 0.32 -0.69
N ILE A 17 -4.22 -0.49 -1.43
CA ILE A 17 -4.47 -0.76 -2.87
C ILE A 17 -5.87 -1.36 -3.12
N LEU A 18 -6.50 -2.01 -2.13
CA LEU A 18 -7.85 -2.53 -2.25
C LEU A 18 -8.91 -1.42 -2.26
N VAL A 19 -8.67 -0.30 -1.58
CA VAL A 19 -9.66 0.77 -1.38
C VAL A 19 -10.31 1.26 -2.68
N PRO A 20 -9.59 1.64 -3.75
CA PRO A 20 -10.22 2.09 -4.99
C PRO A 20 -11.04 1.00 -5.69
N VAL A 21 -10.60 -0.25 -5.62
CA VAL A 21 -11.32 -1.39 -6.20
C VAL A 21 -12.63 -1.65 -5.46
N LEU A 22 -12.57 -1.62 -4.13
CA LEU A 22 -13.75 -1.82 -3.30
C LEU A 22 -14.74 -0.67 -3.43
N ARG A 23 -14.25 0.57 -3.47
CA ARG A 23 -15.11 1.76 -3.68
C ARG A 23 -15.88 1.67 -4.98
N ALA A 24 -15.21 1.30 -6.08
CA ALA A 24 -15.86 1.09 -7.36
C ALA A 24 -16.87 -0.07 -7.31
N ALA A 25 -16.52 -1.17 -6.63
CA ALA A 25 -17.40 -2.32 -6.46
C ALA A 25 -18.63 -1.98 -5.62
N ALA A 26 -18.48 -1.28 -4.52
CA ALA A 26 -19.54 -0.86 -3.62
C ALA A 26 -20.50 0.12 -4.30
N ALA A 27 -19.96 1.11 -5.00
CA ALA A 27 -20.77 2.09 -5.75
C ALA A 27 -21.58 1.46 -6.90
N ALA A 28 -21.01 0.48 -7.60
CA ALA A 28 -21.68 -0.22 -8.68
C ALA A 28 -22.75 -1.25 -8.20
N ASN A 29 -22.76 -1.58 -6.91
CA ASN A 29 -23.65 -2.59 -6.33
C ASN A 29 -24.21 -2.11 -4.98
N PRO A 30 -25.08 -1.11 -4.95
CA PRO A 30 -25.62 -0.53 -3.71
C PRO A 30 -26.41 -1.55 -2.86
N ASP A 31 -27.04 -2.54 -3.50
CA ASP A 31 -27.82 -3.61 -2.83
C ASP A 31 -26.94 -4.75 -2.28
N VAL A 32 -25.65 -4.72 -2.52
CA VAL A 32 -24.71 -5.73 -1.99
C VAL A 32 -24.01 -5.17 -0.76
N GLN A 33 -24.11 -5.90 0.34
CA GLN A 33 -23.32 -5.64 1.54
C GLN A 33 -21.90 -6.19 1.35
N PHE A 34 -20.89 -5.38 1.68
CA PHE A 34 -19.50 -5.81 1.71
C PHE A 34 -19.00 -5.85 3.16
N THR A 35 -18.17 -6.84 3.49
CA THR A 35 -17.39 -6.81 4.74
C THR A 35 -15.93 -6.99 4.41
N VAL A 36 -15.08 -6.08 4.87
CA VAL A 36 -13.63 -6.14 4.69
C VAL A 36 -12.96 -6.69 5.94
N ALA A 37 -12.35 -7.86 5.83
CA ALA A 37 -11.51 -8.42 6.87
C ALA A 37 -10.05 -7.97 6.67
N ALA A 38 -9.56 -7.06 7.54
CA ALA A 38 -8.24 -6.46 7.44
C ALA A 38 -7.65 -6.15 8.84
N PRO A 39 -6.38 -5.69 8.96
CA PRO A 39 -5.82 -5.24 10.22
C PRO A 39 -6.64 -4.10 10.83
N PRO A 40 -6.97 -4.12 12.17
CA PRO A 40 -7.84 -3.12 12.80
C PRO A 40 -7.42 -1.66 12.56
N LEU A 41 -6.11 -1.41 12.52
CA LEU A 41 -5.54 -0.08 12.25
C LEU A 41 -6.10 0.59 10.99
N LEU A 42 -6.46 -0.21 9.97
CA LEU A 42 -6.83 0.29 8.64
C LEU A 42 -8.32 0.57 8.46
N GLU A 43 -9.14 0.43 9.50
CA GLU A 43 -10.58 0.72 9.47
C GLU A 43 -10.91 2.10 8.87
N PRO A 44 -10.19 3.20 9.21
CA PRO A 44 -10.49 4.53 8.67
C PRO A 44 -10.43 4.65 7.13
N LEU A 45 -9.74 3.75 6.43
CA LEU A 45 -9.71 3.74 4.96
C LEU A 45 -11.04 3.34 4.31
N PHE A 46 -11.95 2.72 5.07
CA PHE A 46 -13.19 2.10 4.55
C PHE A 46 -14.46 2.81 4.99
N GLU A 47 -14.41 3.75 5.94
CA GLU A 47 -15.58 4.38 6.56
C GLU A 47 -16.45 5.20 5.61
N ALA A 48 -15.87 5.76 4.55
CA ALA A 48 -16.62 6.57 3.58
C ALA A 48 -17.44 5.75 2.56
N MET A 49 -17.65 4.45 2.81
CA MET A 49 -18.38 3.55 1.92
C MET A 49 -19.61 2.97 2.67
N PRO A 50 -20.85 3.46 2.40
CA PRO A 50 -22.02 3.17 3.26
C PRO A 50 -22.43 1.69 3.30
N ASN A 51 -22.18 0.92 2.24
CA ASN A 51 -22.49 -0.52 2.18
C ASN A 51 -21.26 -1.40 2.47
N VAL A 52 -20.22 -0.84 3.11
CA VAL A 52 -19.00 -1.56 3.48
C VAL A 52 -18.84 -1.58 5.00
N ALA A 53 -18.95 -2.76 5.60
CA ALA A 53 -18.60 -3.01 7.00
C ALA A 53 -17.14 -3.43 7.13
N PHE A 54 -16.55 -3.20 8.30
CA PHE A 54 -15.17 -3.56 8.60
C PHE A 54 -15.09 -4.65 9.67
N LEU A 55 -14.24 -5.65 9.45
CA LEU A 55 -13.94 -6.73 10.39
C LEU A 55 -12.44 -6.70 10.74
N GLY A 56 -12.11 -6.24 11.92
CA GLY A 56 -10.74 -6.20 12.42
C GLY A 56 -10.17 -7.60 12.71
N VAL A 57 -9.18 -8.04 11.94
CA VAL A 57 -8.50 -9.33 12.13
C VAL A 57 -7.04 -9.13 12.50
N LYS A 58 -6.66 -9.53 13.71
CA LYS A 58 -5.28 -9.37 14.22
C LYS A 58 -4.31 -10.34 13.53
N LYS A 59 -3.09 -9.87 13.25
CA LYS A 59 -2.05 -10.60 12.49
C LYS A 59 -1.69 -11.98 13.06
N LYS A 60 -1.74 -12.16 14.38
CA LYS A 60 -1.31 -13.40 15.05
C LYS A 60 -2.43 -14.39 15.37
N GLN A 61 -3.66 -14.18 14.90
CA GLN A 61 -4.78 -15.09 15.16
C GLN A 61 -4.60 -16.47 14.52
N SER A 62 -5.11 -17.51 15.20
CA SER A 62 -5.15 -18.89 14.69
C SER A 62 -6.16 -19.03 13.54
N ALA A 63 -6.04 -20.10 12.75
CA ALA A 63 -6.99 -20.37 11.67
C ALA A 63 -8.42 -20.58 12.20
N VAL A 64 -8.58 -21.20 13.38
CA VAL A 64 -9.89 -21.40 14.02
C VAL A 64 -10.50 -20.08 14.49
N ALA A 65 -9.69 -19.18 15.09
CA ALA A 65 -10.17 -17.85 15.48
C ALA A 65 -10.62 -17.04 14.26
N ILE A 66 -9.83 -17.06 13.17
CA ILE A 66 -10.20 -16.44 11.89
C ILE A 66 -11.48 -17.07 11.36
N TYR A 67 -11.60 -18.41 11.33
CA TYR A 67 -12.82 -19.10 10.89
C TYR A 67 -14.06 -18.61 11.65
N ARG A 68 -14.02 -18.55 12.98
CA ARG A 68 -15.15 -18.09 13.81
C ARG A 68 -15.58 -16.67 13.46
N GLN A 69 -14.61 -15.76 13.31
CA GLN A 69 -14.89 -14.37 12.91
C GLN A 69 -15.46 -14.27 11.49
N LEU A 70 -14.92 -15.02 10.53
CA LEU A 70 -15.43 -15.00 9.16
C LEU A 70 -16.82 -15.65 9.05
N LYS A 71 -17.09 -16.69 9.87
CA LYS A 71 -18.40 -17.36 9.93
C LYS A 71 -19.49 -16.42 10.45
N SER A 72 -19.19 -15.60 11.47
CA SER A 72 -20.18 -14.65 12.01
C SER A 72 -20.61 -13.57 11.03
N VAL A 73 -19.88 -13.36 9.94
CA VAL A 73 -20.25 -12.41 8.86
C VAL A 73 -21.45 -12.92 8.04
N GLY A 74 -21.65 -14.23 7.90
CA GLY A 74 -22.75 -14.80 7.13
C GLY A 74 -22.71 -14.49 5.63
N ALA A 75 -21.51 -14.40 5.02
CA ALA A 75 -21.37 -13.99 3.63
C ALA A 75 -21.72 -15.11 2.63
N ASP A 76 -22.38 -14.74 1.53
CA ASP A 76 -22.71 -15.64 0.41
C ASP A 76 -21.48 -15.96 -0.46
N ALA A 77 -20.54 -15.04 -0.51
CA ALA A 77 -19.33 -15.19 -1.30
C ALA A 77 -18.09 -14.58 -0.62
N ILE A 78 -16.92 -15.07 -1.01
CA ILE A 78 -15.63 -14.64 -0.45
C ILE A 78 -14.64 -14.30 -1.55
N ALA A 79 -14.06 -13.10 -1.47
CA ALA A 79 -12.89 -12.65 -2.22
C ALA A 79 -11.62 -12.81 -1.36
N ASP A 80 -10.87 -13.90 -1.51
CA ASP A 80 -9.59 -14.10 -0.83
C ASP A 80 -8.46 -13.41 -1.62
N LEU A 81 -8.16 -12.18 -1.25
CA LEU A 81 -7.09 -11.37 -1.84
C LEU A 81 -5.74 -11.57 -1.12
N HIS A 82 -5.70 -12.39 -0.08
CA HIS A 82 -4.48 -12.63 0.70
C HIS A 82 -3.80 -13.96 0.37
N GLN A 83 -4.56 -15.03 0.28
CA GLN A 83 -4.10 -16.37 -0.10
C GLN A 83 -2.89 -16.84 0.75
N ILE A 84 -3.01 -16.83 2.08
CA ILE A 84 -2.04 -17.39 3.02
C ILE A 84 -2.59 -18.66 3.68
N ASN A 85 -1.71 -19.51 4.20
CA ASN A 85 -2.08 -20.82 4.73
C ASN A 85 -3.14 -20.75 5.85
N ARG A 86 -3.04 -19.78 6.77
CA ARG A 86 -4.03 -19.60 7.85
C ARG A 86 -5.41 -19.25 7.34
N VAL A 87 -5.50 -18.32 6.39
CA VAL A 87 -6.75 -17.98 5.71
C VAL A 87 -7.26 -19.18 4.92
N GLY A 88 -6.37 -19.89 4.22
CA GLY A 88 -6.74 -21.10 3.49
C GLY A 88 -7.37 -22.18 4.36
N ARG A 89 -6.83 -22.42 5.57
CA ARG A 89 -7.40 -23.35 6.55
C ARG A 89 -8.76 -22.87 7.08
N ALA A 90 -8.89 -21.58 7.41
CA ALA A 90 -10.15 -21.00 7.83
C ALA A 90 -11.24 -21.12 6.74
N LEU A 91 -10.87 -20.88 5.49
CA LEU A 91 -11.77 -21.04 4.34
C LEU A 91 -12.14 -22.51 4.05
N ALA A 92 -11.26 -23.46 4.35
CA ALA A 92 -11.57 -24.88 4.25
C ALA A 92 -12.65 -25.27 5.28
N LEU A 93 -12.51 -24.80 6.53
CA LEU A 93 -13.54 -24.97 7.57
C LEU A 93 -14.88 -24.34 7.19
N LEU A 94 -14.86 -23.10 6.64
CA LEU A 94 -16.08 -22.42 6.18
C LEU A 94 -16.76 -23.19 5.04
N ARG A 95 -16.00 -23.76 4.11
CA ARG A 95 -16.58 -24.58 3.02
C ARG A 95 -17.19 -25.87 3.53
N LEU A 96 -16.54 -26.52 4.49
CA LEU A 96 -17.09 -27.72 5.13
C LEU A 96 -18.40 -27.40 5.85
N ASP A 97 -18.42 -26.33 6.63
CA ASP A 97 -19.61 -25.84 7.32
C ASP A 97 -20.74 -25.51 6.32
N ALA A 98 -20.43 -24.79 5.25
CA ALA A 98 -21.38 -24.46 4.18
C ALA A 98 -21.95 -25.71 3.49
N LEU A 99 -21.14 -26.74 3.29
CA LEU A 99 -21.56 -28.03 2.71
C LEU A 99 -22.53 -28.76 3.66
N LEU A 100 -22.21 -28.79 4.95
CA LEU A 100 -23.03 -29.44 5.96
C LEU A 100 -24.42 -28.79 6.12
N HIS A 101 -24.51 -27.48 5.90
CA HIS A 101 -25.76 -26.72 6.00
C HIS A 101 -26.44 -26.45 4.65
N LEU A 102 -25.97 -27.09 3.56
CA LEU A 102 -26.52 -26.96 2.19
C LEU A 102 -26.53 -25.50 1.67
N HIS A 103 -25.59 -24.66 2.15
CA HIS A 103 -25.43 -23.27 1.69
C HIS A 103 -24.25 -23.15 0.72
N PRO A 104 -24.45 -22.88 -0.57
CA PRO A 104 -23.36 -22.76 -1.54
C PRO A 104 -22.50 -21.53 -1.26
N LEU A 105 -21.26 -21.72 -0.82
CA LEU A 105 -20.30 -20.64 -0.58
C LEU A 105 -19.36 -20.44 -1.78
N LYS A 106 -19.52 -19.34 -2.50
CA LYS A 106 -18.69 -19.01 -3.66
C LYS A 106 -17.37 -18.34 -3.22
N VAL A 107 -16.24 -19.02 -3.39
CA VAL A 107 -14.92 -18.46 -3.03
C VAL A 107 -14.08 -18.22 -4.28
N ARG A 108 -13.58 -17.02 -4.46
CA ARG A 108 -12.58 -16.67 -5.50
C ARG A 108 -11.31 -16.14 -4.85
N ARG A 109 -10.17 -16.54 -5.41
CA ARG A 109 -8.84 -16.21 -4.88
C ARG A 109 -8.03 -15.44 -5.89
N ILE A 110 -7.19 -14.53 -5.37
CA ILE A 110 -6.23 -13.79 -6.20
C ILE A 110 -5.18 -14.74 -6.79
N HIS A 111 -4.82 -14.51 -8.04
CA HIS A 111 -3.67 -15.17 -8.65
C HIS A 111 -2.40 -14.37 -8.35
N LYS A 112 -1.46 -14.94 -7.57
CA LYS A 112 -0.24 -14.24 -7.10
C LYS A 112 0.82 -14.03 -8.18
N GLY A 113 0.73 -14.68 -9.33
CA GLY A 113 1.70 -14.57 -10.41
C GLY A 113 3.14 -14.91 -9.97
N ARG A 114 3.33 -16.01 -9.24
CA ARG A 114 4.64 -16.40 -8.68
C ARG A 114 5.68 -16.61 -9.77
N LEU A 115 5.29 -17.26 -10.88
CA LEU A 115 6.18 -17.51 -12.01
C LEU A 115 6.64 -16.20 -12.66
N SER A 116 5.72 -15.28 -12.98
CA SER A 116 6.09 -14.00 -13.58
C SER A 116 7.01 -13.16 -12.68
N ARG A 117 6.81 -13.24 -11.37
CA ARG A 117 7.69 -12.59 -10.38
C ARG A 117 9.08 -13.22 -10.36
N TRP A 118 9.15 -14.55 -10.39
CA TRP A 118 10.41 -15.27 -10.44
C TRP A 118 11.19 -14.96 -11.73
N LEU A 119 10.52 -14.92 -12.89
CA LEU A 119 11.12 -14.55 -14.18
C LEU A 119 11.71 -13.12 -14.13
N MET A 120 11.01 -12.15 -13.51
CA MET A 120 11.52 -10.79 -13.34
C MET A 120 12.77 -10.75 -12.45
N LEU A 121 12.79 -11.51 -11.34
CA LEU A 121 13.95 -11.60 -10.46
C LEU A 121 15.16 -12.27 -11.12
N ARG A 122 14.95 -13.03 -12.19
CA ARG A 122 16.00 -13.61 -13.03
C ARG A 122 16.36 -12.72 -14.24
N HIS A 123 15.72 -11.55 -14.36
CA HIS A 123 15.86 -10.64 -15.51
C HIS A 123 15.53 -11.29 -16.87
N TRP A 124 14.75 -12.39 -16.85
CA TRP A 124 14.25 -13.08 -18.06
C TRP A 124 12.95 -12.47 -18.57
N ARG A 125 12.28 -11.64 -17.78
CA ARG A 125 11.11 -10.88 -18.15
C ARG A 125 11.35 -9.40 -17.89
N THR A 126 11.23 -8.60 -18.90
CA THR A 126 11.36 -7.13 -18.87
C THR A 126 10.01 -6.41 -18.86
N THR A 127 8.92 -7.10 -19.30
CA THR A 127 7.59 -6.49 -19.31
C THR A 127 7.03 -6.33 -17.90
N PRO A 128 6.49 -5.14 -17.57
CA PRO A 128 5.85 -4.91 -16.27
C PRO A 128 4.75 -5.92 -15.96
N ARG A 129 4.61 -6.25 -14.69
CA ARG A 129 3.49 -7.07 -14.21
C ARG A 129 2.23 -6.23 -14.11
N ARG A 130 1.09 -6.86 -14.30
CA ARG A 130 -0.19 -6.21 -14.07
C ARG A 130 -0.23 -5.61 -12.66
N PRO A 131 -0.70 -4.35 -12.50
CA PRO A 131 -0.85 -3.70 -11.21
C PRO A 131 -1.66 -4.53 -10.23
N GLN A 132 -1.33 -4.44 -8.94
CA GLN A 132 -1.98 -5.22 -7.88
C GLN A 132 -3.49 -4.94 -7.81
N TRP A 133 -3.90 -3.67 -7.99
CA TRP A 133 -5.32 -3.31 -8.00
C TRP A 133 -6.10 -3.99 -9.13
N GLN A 134 -5.51 -4.14 -10.34
CA GLN A 134 -6.16 -4.87 -11.44
C GLN A 134 -6.36 -6.35 -11.10
N ARG A 135 -5.40 -6.94 -10.39
CA ARG A 135 -5.49 -8.34 -9.94
C ARG A 135 -6.55 -8.52 -8.87
N TYR A 136 -6.81 -7.51 -8.04
CA TYR A 136 -7.95 -7.47 -7.13
C TYR A 136 -9.26 -7.35 -7.93
N ALA A 137 -9.33 -6.43 -8.87
CA ALA A 137 -10.49 -6.26 -9.74
C ALA A 137 -10.88 -7.55 -10.48
N ASP A 138 -9.91 -8.34 -10.92
CA ASP A 138 -10.18 -9.64 -11.56
C ASP A 138 -10.92 -10.61 -10.63
N VAL A 139 -10.64 -10.57 -9.31
CA VAL A 139 -11.37 -11.41 -8.35
C VAL A 139 -12.83 -10.94 -8.22
N PHE A 140 -13.05 -9.63 -8.16
CA PHE A 140 -14.39 -9.05 -8.13
C PHE A 140 -15.16 -9.34 -9.43
N ARG A 141 -14.52 -9.25 -10.61
CA ARG A 141 -15.13 -9.63 -11.89
C ARG A 141 -15.54 -11.11 -11.92
N LYS A 142 -14.69 -12.01 -11.44
CA LYS A 142 -15.00 -13.45 -11.33
C LYS A 142 -16.14 -13.76 -10.36
N LEU A 143 -16.50 -12.82 -9.50
CA LEU A 143 -17.65 -12.88 -8.60
C LEU A 143 -18.90 -12.24 -9.21
N GLY A 144 -18.78 -11.55 -10.36
CA GLY A 144 -19.88 -10.84 -11.01
C GLY A 144 -20.17 -9.46 -10.42
N ILE A 145 -19.20 -8.88 -9.68
CA ILE A 145 -19.37 -7.60 -8.97
C ILE A 145 -18.95 -6.40 -9.80
N LEU A 146 -17.80 -6.45 -10.48
CA LEU A 146 -17.31 -5.29 -11.24
C LEU A 146 -17.64 -5.35 -12.73
N ASN A 147 -17.95 -6.52 -13.29
CA ASN A 147 -18.19 -6.73 -14.71
C ASN A 147 -17.29 -5.85 -15.60
N THR A 148 -17.87 -4.86 -16.31
CA THR A 148 -17.17 -3.86 -17.12
C THR A 148 -16.95 -2.53 -16.39
N THR A 149 -17.38 -2.40 -15.12
CA THR A 149 -17.27 -1.16 -14.36
C THR A 149 -15.81 -0.70 -14.29
N PRO A 150 -15.49 0.52 -14.75
CA PRO A 150 -14.16 1.08 -14.60
C PRO A 150 -13.85 1.36 -13.13
N ILE A 151 -12.59 1.24 -12.76
CA ILE A 151 -12.12 1.68 -11.44
C ILE A 151 -11.60 3.11 -11.63
N PRO A 152 -12.28 4.11 -11.05
CA PRO A 152 -11.91 5.50 -11.23
C PRO A 152 -10.49 5.76 -10.75
N THR A 153 -9.64 6.30 -11.59
CA THR A 153 -8.34 6.83 -11.14
C THR A 153 -8.61 8.05 -10.26
N PRO A 154 -7.99 8.18 -9.08
CA PRO A 154 -8.15 9.38 -8.29
C PRO A 154 -7.68 10.58 -9.10
N GLU A 155 -8.43 11.69 -8.99
CA GLU A 155 -8.00 12.95 -9.56
C GLU A 155 -6.68 13.35 -8.88
N ARG A 156 -5.65 13.53 -9.70
CA ARG A 156 -4.34 13.96 -9.21
C ARG A 156 -4.41 15.44 -8.89
N ARG A 157 -4.13 15.77 -7.65
CA ARG A 157 -3.95 17.15 -7.27
C ARG A 157 -2.65 17.69 -7.84
N THR A 158 -2.66 18.88 -8.38
CA THR A 158 -1.43 19.61 -8.70
C THR A 158 -0.70 19.92 -7.39
N PRO A 159 0.61 19.67 -7.31
CA PRO A 159 1.38 20.09 -6.14
C PRO A 159 1.23 21.58 -5.87
N ASN A 160 0.87 21.93 -4.64
CA ASN A 160 0.71 23.33 -4.21
C ASN A 160 1.91 23.71 -3.32
N THR A 161 2.62 24.76 -3.67
CA THR A 161 3.81 25.22 -2.94
C THR A 161 3.50 25.71 -1.53
N ASP A 162 2.29 26.12 -1.23
CA ASP A 162 1.88 26.61 0.09
C ASP A 162 1.59 25.48 1.09
N LEU A 163 1.43 24.24 0.58
CA LEU A 163 1.16 23.08 1.41
C LEU A 163 2.45 22.36 1.81
N PRO A 164 2.47 21.69 2.99
CA PRO A 164 3.64 20.96 3.46
C PRO A 164 4.02 19.79 2.55
N ILE A 165 5.30 19.41 2.59
CA ILE A 165 5.84 18.21 1.97
C ILE A 165 5.96 17.13 3.03
N GLY A 166 5.38 15.94 2.77
CA GLY A 166 5.56 14.77 3.63
C GLY A 166 6.79 13.97 3.21
N ILE A 167 7.59 13.51 4.17
CA ILE A 167 8.68 12.55 3.95
C ILE A 167 8.45 11.32 4.83
N ALA A 168 8.31 10.14 4.22
CA ALA A 168 8.20 8.85 4.89
C ALA A 168 9.44 7.99 4.58
N PRO A 169 10.55 8.14 5.35
CA PRO A 169 11.87 7.62 4.97
C PRO A 169 12.05 6.13 5.25
N PHE A 170 11.15 5.51 6.00
CA PHE A 170 11.31 4.14 6.46
C PHE A 170 10.48 3.13 5.68
N ALA A 171 10.94 1.89 5.69
CA ALA A 171 10.24 0.73 5.15
C ALA A 171 10.59 -0.52 5.95
N GLN A 172 9.80 -1.58 5.80
CA GLN A 172 9.98 -2.83 6.56
C GLN A 172 11.33 -3.53 6.35
N HIS A 173 12.02 -3.27 5.22
CA HIS A 173 13.24 -3.98 4.83
C HIS A 173 14.32 -2.99 4.35
N GLU A 174 15.56 -3.22 4.75
CA GLU A 174 16.73 -2.38 4.40
C GLU A 174 16.85 -2.12 2.89
N GLY A 175 16.57 -3.11 2.05
CA GLY A 175 16.62 -2.97 0.60
C GLY A 175 15.64 -1.96 0.00
N LYS A 176 14.84 -1.30 0.84
CA LYS A 176 13.89 -0.25 0.48
C LYS A 176 14.15 1.08 1.19
N ILE A 177 15.06 1.12 2.15
CA ILE A 177 15.32 2.32 2.97
C ILE A 177 16.41 3.13 2.29
N TRP A 178 16.07 4.36 1.91
CA TRP A 178 17.02 5.31 1.36
C TRP A 178 18.04 5.68 2.44
N PRO A 179 19.34 5.88 2.11
CA PRO A 179 20.35 6.28 3.09
C PRO A 179 19.87 7.47 3.93
N TRP A 180 20.05 7.37 5.24
CA TRP A 180 19.57 8.40 6.16
C TRP A 180 20.15 9.78 5.86
N GLU A 181 21.43 9.82 5.52
CA GLU A 181 22.14 11.05 5.13
C GLU A 181 21.46 11.76 3.96
N ASN A 182 20.92 11.02 2.99
CA ASN A 182 20.18 11.58 1.87
C ASN A 182 18.78 12.08 2.28
N THR A 183 18.12 11.36 3.19
CA THR A 183 16.83 11.81 3.76
C THR A 183 16.99 13.11 4.54
N ALA A 184 18.01 13.18 5.41
CA ALA A 184 18.30 14.37 6.20
C ALA A 184 18.66 15.56 5.30
N LYS A 185 19.53 15.34 4.30
CA LYS A 185 19.89 16.36 3.33
C LYS A 185 18.70 16.88 2.55
N LEU A 186 17.80 16.00 2.08
CA LEU A 186 16.58 16.41 1.39
C LEU A 186 15.70 17.28 2.29
N ALA A 187 15.45 16.83 3.53
CA ALA A 187 14.61 17.57 4.47
C ALA A 187 15.17 18.99 4.76
N LEU A 188 16.46 19.10 4.97
CA LEU A 188 17.12 20.40 5.19
C LEU A 188 17.07 21.29 3.95
N MET A 189 17.38 20.78 2.76
CA MET A 189 17.29 21.54 1.50
C MET A 189 15.87 22.12 1.29
N LEU A 190 14.83 21.33 1.57
CA LEU A 190 13.44 21.77 1.45
C LEU A 190 13.10 22.81 2.53
N ALA A 191 13.51 22.62 3.77
CA ALA A 191 13.28 23.53 4.86
C ALA A 191 13.99 24.87 4.68
N GLU A 192 15.24 24.87 4.19
CA GLU A 192 16.02 26.06 3.84
C GLU A 192 15.42 26.83 2.66
N SER A 193 14.73 26.15 1.73
CA SER A 193 13.97 26.80 0.66
C SER A 193 12.63 27.41 1.12
N GLY A 194 12.33 27.38 2.43
CA GLY A 194 11.11 27.93 3.04
C GLY A 194 9.95 26.94 3.10
N ARG A 195 10.10 25.68 2.62
CA ARG A 195 9.03 24.69 2.63
C ARG A 195 8.87 24.06 4.02
N GLN A 196 7.64 23.84 4.44
CA GLN A 196 7.35 23.02 5.62
C GLN A 196 7.50 21.56 5.27
N VAL A 197 8.23 20.80 6.11
CA VAL A 197 8.50 19.37 5.95
C VAL A 197 7.91 18.61 7.13
N LEU A 198 7.06 17.63 6.86
CA LEU A 198 6.45 16.74 7.85
C LEU A 198 7.06 15.33 7.72
N LEU A 199 7.69 14.86 8.79
CA LEU A 199 8.36 13.56 8.82
C LEU A 199 7.42 12.48 9.38
N PHE A 200 7.12 11.47 8.58
CA PHE A 200 6.27 10.34 8.97
C PHE A 200 7.10 9.15 9.41
N GLY A 201 6.71 8.54 10.51
CA GLY A 201 7.35 7.33 11.03
C GLY A 201 6.59 6.73 12.20
N SER A 202 6.98 5.52 12.58
CA SER A 202 6.45 4.83 13.75
C SER A 202 7.00 5.44 15.05
N LYS A 203 6.42 5.03 16.19
CA LYS A 203 6.91 5.44 17.50
C LYS A 203 8.36 5.00 17.76
N GLU A 204 8.75 3.85 17.22
CA GLU A 204 10.12 3.32 17.33
C GLU A 204 11.14 4.16 16.55
N GLU A 205 10.70 4.87 15.51
CA GLU A 205 11.53 5.73 14.67
C GLU A 205 11.54 7.18 15.15
N ALA A 206 10.76 7.53 16.17
CA ALA A 206 10.54 8.90 16.64
C ALA A 206 11.84 9.61 17.03
N GLN A 207 12.73 8.96 17.79
CA GLN A 207 13.99 9.57 18.23
C GLN A 207 14.83 10.08 17.06
N GLN A 208 14.95 9.28 16.00
CA GLN A 208 15.73 9.65 14.82
C GLN A 208 15.09 10.81 14.04
N LEU A 209 13.77 10.81 13.92
CA LEU A 209 13.02 11.86 13.22
C LEU A 209 12.99 13.17 14.02
N GLU A 210 12.87 13.10 15.33
CA GLU A 210 12.95 14.28 16.22
C GLU A 210 14.33 14.93 16.20
N SER A 211 15.39 14.14 16.16
CA SER A 211 16.77 14.67 16.02
C SER A 211 16.97 15.42 14.70
N LEU A 212 16.29 15.03 13.63
CA LEU A 212 16.30 15.76 12.37
C LEU A 212 15.42 17.01 12.44
N ALA A 213 14.24 16.91 13.04
CA ALA A 213 13.33 18.04 13.20
C ALA A 213 13.92 19.17 14.04
N ALA A 214 14.75 18.84 15.04
CA ALA A 214 15.44 19.83 15.86
C ALA A 214 16.46 20.69 15.10
N GLN A 215 16.87 20.29 13.89
CA GLN A 215 17.88 21.01 13.10
C GLN A 215 17.30 22.23 12.36
N HIS A 216 15.98 22.28 12.11
CA HIS A 216 15.37 23.40 11.40
C HIS A 216 13.89 23.58 11.78
N LYS A 217 13.45 24.82 12.03
CA LYS A 217 12.09 25.18 12.47
C LYS A 217 10.95 24.72 11.51
N ASN A 218 11.26 24.58 10.22
CA ASN A 218 10.30 24.16 9.20
C ASN A 218 10.22 22.61 9.08
N ILE A 219 10.95 21.85 9.88
CA ILE A 219 10.89 20.39 9.92
C ILE A 219 10.14 19.96 11.17
N VAL A 220 9.09 19.15 11.00
CA VAL A 220 8.26 18.66 12.11
C VAL A 220 8.17 17.13 12.05
N SER A 221 8.46 16.46 13.16
CA SER A 221 8.24 15.02 13.31
C SER A 221 6.81 14.73 13.76
N LEU A 222 6.12 13.85 13.05
CA LEU A 222 4.78 13.34 13.37
C LEU A 222 4.83 11.96 14.04
N ALA A 223 6.01 11.36 14.16
CA ALA A 223 6.19 9.98 14.58
C ALA A 223 5.56 9.68 15.96
N GLY A 224 4.60 8.76 15.97
CA GLY A 224 3.91 8.31 17.18
C GLY A 224 3.05 9.35 17.89
N ARG A 225 2.75 10.50 17.26
CA ARG A 225 1.99 11.61 17.85
C ARG A 225 0.53 11.66 17.44
N HIS A 226 0.17 10.92 16.41
CA HIS A 226 -1.16 10.96 15.80
C HIS A 226 -1.79 9.57 15.73
N THR A 227 -3.10 9.51 15.76
CA THR A 227 -3.86 8.33 15.38
C THR A 227 -3.75 8.11 13.87
N PHE A 228 -3.98 6.89 13.41
CA PHE A 228 -3.92 6.61 11.96
C PHE A 228 -4.93 7.45 11.15
N ARG A 229 -6.09 7.78 11.73
CA ARG A 229 -7.07 8.68 11.10
C ARG A 229 -6.48 10.08 10.88
N GLU A 230 -5.90 10.66 11.92
CA GLU A 230 -5.25 11.97 11.85
C GLU A 230 -4.09 11.95 10.85
N GLU A 231 -3.30 10.88 10.81
CA GLU A 231 -2.25 10.72 9.78
C GLU A 231 -2.82 10.73 8.36
N LEU A 232 -3.95 10.06 8.10
CA LEU A 232 -4.61 10.08 6.79
C LEU A 232 -5.08 11.50 6.42
N ASP A 233 -5.60 12.26 7.38
CA ASP A 233 -6.04 13.64 7.15
C ASP A 233 -4.85 14.57 6.89
N ILE A 234 -3.75 14.40 7.62
CA ILE A 234 -2.49 15.10 7.33
C ILE A 234 -1.97 14.72 5.94
N ILE A 235 -1.97 13.44 5.57
CA ILE A 235 -1.55 13.01 4.22
C ILE A 235 -2.40 13.68 3.14
N ARG A 236 -3.71 13.84 3.34
CA ARG A 236 -4.58 14.57 2.41
C ARG A 236 -4.21 16.05 2.26
N SER A 237 -3.69 16.68 3.29
CA SER A 237 -3.31 18.09 3.27
C SER A 237 -1.92 18.35 2.66
N LEU A 238 -1.14 17.31 2.36
CA LEU A 238 0.19 17.48 1.77
C LEU A 238 0.15 17.99 0.33
N SER A 239 1.14 18.77 -0.03
CA SER A 239 1.48 19.08 -1.42
C SER A 239 1.89 17.81 -2.16
N VAL A 240 2.83 17.08 -1.55
CA VAL A 240 3.43 15.87 -2.11
C VAL A 240 3.91 14.98 -0.95
N MET A 241 3.89 13.67 -1.16
CA MET A 241 4.52 12.68 -0.27
C MET A 241 5.77 12.12 -0.94
N VAL A 242 6.94 12.33 -0.35
CA VAL A 242 8.17 11.60 -0.69
C VAL A 242 8.23 10.34 0.15
N SER A 243 8.21 9.17 -0.46
CA SER A 243 8.12 7.90 0.26
C SER A 243 8.97 6.81 -0.36
N MET A 244 9.42 5.90 0.47
CA MET A 244 9.97 4.63 0.02
C MET A 244 8.85 3.75 -0.60
N ASP A 245 9.21 2.63 -1.22
CA ASP A 245 8.26 1.53 -1.52
C ASP A 245 7.71 0.96 -0.20
N SER A 246 6.79 1.70 0.43
CA SER A 246 6.23 1.47 1.77
C SER A 246 4.72 1.71 1.82
N ALA A 247 4.11 1.54 2.98
CA ALA A 247 2.68 1.74 3.16
C ALA A 247 2.25 3.20 2.90
N ASN A 248 3.06 4.18 3.29
CA ASN A 248 2.77 5.60 3.13
C ASN A 248 2.63 6.02 1.66
N MET A 249 3.41 5.43 0.75
CA MET A 249 3.22 5.61 -0.69
C MET A 249 1.79 5.24 -1.12
N HIS A 250 1.28 4.13 -0.60
CA HIS A 250 -0.07 3.66 -0.95
C HIS A 250 -1.17 4.47 -0.27
N PHE A 251 -0.98 4.88 0.98
CA PHE A 251 -1.94 5.75 1.67
C PHE A 251 -2.08 7.08 0.93
N ALA A 252 -0.97 7.75 0.63
CA ALA A 252 -0.97 8.98 -0.16
C ALA A 252 -1.65 8.78 -1.53
N SER A 253 -1.33 7.70 -2.23
CA SER A 253 -1.89 7.40 -3.55
C SER A 253 -3.41 7.26 -3.55
N VAL A 254 -3.98 6.53 -2.59
CA VAL A 254 -5.44 6.30 -2.54
C VAL A 254 -6.22 7.51 -2.03
N LEU A 255 -5.52 8.44 -1.38
CA LEU A 255 -6.06 9.74 -0.93
C LEU A 255 -5.92 10.86 -1.97
N GLY A 256 -5.33 10.56 -3.13
CA GLY A 256 -5.12 11.53 -4.22
C GLY A 256 -3.95 12.49 -3.98
N THR A 257 -3.14 12.27 -2.95
CA THR A 257 -1.92 13.04 -2.71
C THR A 257 -0.84 12.62 -3.70
N PRO A 258 -0.19 13.56 -4.41
CA PRO A 258 0.93 13.27 -5.29
C PRO A 258 2.07 12.56 -4.56
N VAL A 259 2.73 11.61 -5.23
CA VAL A 259 3.81 10.82 -4.62
C VAL A 259 5.05 10.85 -5.49
N ILE A 260 6.19 11.12 -4.87
CA ILE A 260 7.51 10.80 -5.39
C ILE A 260 8.01 9.59 -4.60
N SER A 261 8.32 8.50 -5.29
CA SER A 261 8.70 7.25 -4.63
C SER A 261 10.11 6.81 -4.97
N ILE A 262 10.84 6.31 -3.96
CA ILE A 262 12.23 5.87 -4.07
C ILE A 262 12.28 4.35 -4.01
N TRP A 263 12.94 3.73 -5.00
CA TRP A 263 12.98 2.29 -5.19
C TRP A 263 14.40 1.75 -5.18
N GLY A 264 14.66 0.81 -4.28
CA GLY A 264 15.96 0.16 -4.11
C GLY A 264 16.00 -1.25 -4.69
N ALA A 265 16.02 -2.26 -3.82
CA ALA A 265 16.06 -3.68 -4.21
C ALA A 265 14.79 -4.16 -4.95
N THR A 266 13.69 -3.43 -4.83
CA THR A 266 12.41 -3.65 -5.51
C THR A 266 12.31 -2.80 -6.77
N HIS A 267 11.19 -2.93 -7.51
CA HIS A 267 10.93 -2.14 -8.71
C HIS A 267 9.44 -1.93 -8.89
N PRO A 268 8.97 -0.75 -9.35
CA PRO A 268 7.56 -0.50 -9.60
C PRO A 268 6.91 -1.50 -10.57
N ASP A 269 7.67 -2.06 -11.50
CA ASP A 269 7.21 -3.05 -12.48
C ASP A 269 6.77 -4.38 -11.86
N PHE A 270 7.01 -4.60 -10.58
CA PHE A 270 6.37 -5.71 -9.87
C PHE A 270 4.85 -5.55 -9.71
N GLY A 271 4.31 -4.38 -10.08
CA GLY A 271 2.88 -4.06 -10.03
C GLY A 271 2.41 -3.57 -8.65
N PHE A 272 3.32 -3.11 -7.81
CA PHE A 272 3.01 -2.52 -6.50
C PHE A 272 3.16 -0.99 -6.48
N TYR A 273 3.21 -0.35 -7.64
CA TYR A 273 3.27 1.11 -7.71
C TYR A 273 1.97 1.76 -7.20
N GLY A 274 2.09 3.00 -6.72
CA GLY A 274 0.97 3.76 -6.16
C GLY A 274 -0.19 3.91 -7.15
N TYR A 275 -1.42 3.67 -6.68
CA TYR A 275 -2.62 3.74 -7.51
C TYR A 275 -2.83 5.15 -8.06
N GLY A 276 -3.00 5.29 -9.37
CA GLY A 276 -3.20 6.58 -10.02
C GLY A 276 -2.00 7.51 -10.08
N GLN A 277 -0.84 7.10 -9.54
CA GLN A 277 0.37 7.93 -9.52
C GLN A 277 1.11 7.91 -10.87
N ASP A 278 1.81 9.00 -11.18
CA ASP A 278 2.64 9.09 -12.37
C ASP A 278 3.91 8.24 -12.23
N ARG A 279 4.10 7.34 -13.18
CA ARG A 279 5.27 6.47 -13.20
C ARG A 279 6.59 7.23 -13.32
N ALA A 280 6.56 8.43 -13.91
CA ALA A 280 7.72 9.31 -14.01
C ALA A 280 8.23 9.79 -12.62
N ASN A 281 7.39 9.71 -11.57
CA ASN A 281 7.75 10.08 -10.20
C ASN A 281 8.30 8.89 -9.37
N ALA A 282 8.52 7.74 -10.00
CA ALA A 282 9.22 6.63 -9.38
C ALA A 282 10.73 6.72 -9.68
N LEU A 283 11.53 7.01 -8.68
CA LEU A 283 12.97 7.10 -8.79
C LEU A 283 13.60 5.71 -8.63
N CYS A 284 14.26 5.26 -9.68
CA CYS A 284 15.02 4.01 -9.74
C CYS A 284 16.42 4.30 -10.28
N ALA A 285 17.41 3.53 -9.87
CA ALA A 285 18.78 3.67 -10.37
C ALA A 285 19.04 2.88 -11.67
N ASP A 286 18.09 2.06 -12.10
CA ASP A 286 18.15 1.23 -13.32
C ASP A 286 19.41 0.37 -13.46
N LEU A 287 19.93 -0.13 -12.32
CA LEU A 287 21.10 -0.98 -12.31
C LEU A 287 20.78 -2.40 -12.80
N LYS A 288 21.74 -3.05 -13.47
CA LYS A 288 21.59 -4.46 -13.93
C LYS A 288 21.18 -5.45 -12.86
N CYS A 289 21.44 -5.17 -11.58
CA CYS A 289 21.01 -6.02 -10.47
C CYS A 289 19.61 -5.70 -9.93
N GLN A 290 18.97 -4.62 -10.39
CA GLN A 290 17.65 -4.17 -9.96
C GLN A 290 16.59 -4.66 -10.98
N PRO A 291 15.49 -5.28 -10.50
CA PRO A 291 15.18 -5.66 -9.12
C PRO A 291 15.91 -6.94 -8.68
N CYS A 292 16.43 -6.97 -7.47
CA CYS A 292 17.05 -8.18 -6.89
C CYS A 292 16.18 -8.85 -5.82
N SER A 293 15.13 -8.17 -5.34
CA SER A 293 14.17 -8.66 -4.36
C SER A 293 12.75 -8.24 -4.71
N ALA A 294 11.79 -9.14 -4.51
CA ALA A 294 10.37 -8.81 -4.74
C ALA A 294 9.75 -7.94 -3.65
N PHE A 295 10.30 -7.97 -2.43
CA PHE A 295 9.77 -7.29 -1.24
C PHE A 295 10.84 -6.53 -0.46
N GLY A 296 12.09 -6.50 -0.93
CA GLY A 296 13.20 -5.82 -0.26
C GLY A 296 13.90 -6.61 0.85
N GLN A 297 13.42 -7.81 1.19
CA GLN A 297 13.93 -8.62 2.30
C GLN A 297 15.28 -9.30 2.01
N LYS A 298 15.69 -9.36 0.74
CA LYS A 298 16.95 -9.98 0.35
C LYS A 298 18.09 -9.01 0.61
N ARG A 299 19.13 -9.47 1.34
CA ARG A 299 20.34 -8.69 1.58
C ARG A 299 21.03 -8.34 0.25
N CYS A 300 21.56 -7.14 0.15
CA CYS A 300 22.30 -6.71 -1.03
C CYS A 300 23.54 -7.59 -1.23
N ARG A 301 23.72 -8.14 -2.45
CA ARG A 301 24.88 -8.98 -2.77
C ARG A 301 26.20 -8.23 -2.77
N TYR A 302 26.16 -6.91 -2.94
CA TYR A 302 27.33 -6.03 -2.91
C TYR A 302 27.55 -5.39 -1.53
N GLY A 303 26.59 -5.54 -0.60
CA GLY A 303 26.67 -4.99 0.75
C GLY A 303 26.37 -3.50 0.88
N ASP A 304 26.30 -2.75 -0.22
CA ASP A 304 26.30 -1.28 -0.23
C ASP A 304 24.96 -0.63 -0.62
N TYR A 305 23.99 -1.41 -1.06
CA TYR A 305 22.70 -0.90 -1.56
C TYR A 305 22.86 0.25 -2.59
N ARG A 306 23.85 0.13 -3.49
CA ARG A 306 24.18 1.13 -4.52
C ARG A 306 22.99 1.67 -5.31
N CYS A 307 21.94 0.89 -5.51
CA CYS A 307 20.69 1.31 -6.15
C CYS A 307 19.99 2.44 -5.37
N LEU A 308 20.03 2.42 -4.04
CA LEU A 308 19.49 3.47 -3.20
C LEU A 308 20.47 4.66 -3.10
N ARG A 309 21.77 4.40 -2.99
CA ARG A 309 22.81 5.45 -2.93
C ARG A 309 22.93 6.26 -4.20
N ALA A 310 22.63 5.69 -5.36
CA ALA A 310 22.66 6.39 -6.65
C ALA A 310 21.52 7.40 -6.84
N ILE A 311 20.48 7.34 -6.02
CA ILE A 311 19.38 8.32 -6.03
C ILE A 311 19.79 9.48 -5.12
N THR A 312 19.85 10.69 -5.67
CA THR A 312 20.31 11.88 -4.94
C THR A 312 19.13 12.74 -4.45
N PRO A 313 19.31 13.53 -3.37
CA PRO A 313 18.31 14.52 -2.95
C PRO A 313 17.93 15.52 -4.04
N GLN A 314 18.89 15.92 -4.89
CA GLN A 314 18.66 16.82 -6.02
C GLN A 314 17.64 16.25 -7.02
N GLN A 315 17.75 14.97 -7.35
CA GLN A 315 16.78 14.31 -8.23
C GLN A 315 15.35 14.33 -7.65
N VAL A 316 15.21 14.25 -6.32
CA VAL A 316 13.90 14.38 -5.66
C VAL A 316 13.40 15.83 -5.77
N VAL A 317 14.26 16.82 -5.49
CA VAL A 317 13.91 18.24 -5.62
C VAL A 317 13.51 18.58 -7.06
N GLU A 318 14.23 18.10 -8.06
CA GLU A 318 13.88 18.30 -9.47
C GLU A 318 12.48 17.76 -9.81
N LYS A 319 12.09 16.64 -9.22
CA LYS A 319 10.73 16.09 -9.39
C LYS A 319 9.65 16.94 -8.69
N LEU A 320 9.99 17.56 -7.56
CA LEU A 320 9.09 18.48 -6.86
C LEU A 320 8.83 19.79 -7.63
N LEU A 321 9.80 20.23 -8.43
CA LEU A 321 9.71 21.45 -9.23
C LEU A 321 9.07 21.25 -10.61
N ARG A 322 8.90 20.01 -11.07
CA ARG A 322 8.22 19.72 -12.34
C ARG A 322 6.70 19.68 -12.10
N PRO A 323 5.92 20.45 -12.90
CA PRO A 323 4.47 20.46 -12.78
C PRO A 323 3.80 19.13 -13.15
#